data_9ea3d31368d3d6ae97df70f459dcfe45
#
_entry.id   9ea3d31368d3d6ae97df70f459dcfe45
#
_cell.length_a   1.000
_cell.length_b   1.000
_cell.length_c   1.000
_cell.angle_alpha   90.00
_cell.angle_beta   90.00
_cell.angle_gamma   90.00
#
_symmetry.space_group_name_H-M   'P 1'
#
loop_
_entity.id
_entity.type
_entity.pdbx_description
1 polymer ?
#
loop_
_entity_poly.entity_id
_entity_poly.type
_entity_poly.pdbx_seq_one_letter_code
_entity_poly.pdbx_strand_id
1 'polypeptide(L)'
;MYKRQAVDSSGNIYATGNFNGTVNFGGGLLNRSGQDIYLLKLDSNFTFQWVKTFSDTNQQSDPAMGTAIAIDEDGNVYSGGGIGDTIRIGDLSLDGANNRVYILKHDSSGNLLWSKTFGGGTADASDKMQDIAIDSNGFLITAGQIQGPASFVSVGASEGQSIGGVTDDYSWVLKIKSDTGLID
;
A
#
# COMPACT_ATOMS: atom_id res chain seq x y z
N MET A 1 15.21 -3.63 -4.71
CA MET A 1 13.95 -4.39 -4.62
C MET A 1 13.50 -4.36 -3.16
N TYR A 2 12.41 -3.65 -2.87
CA TYR A 2 11.84 -3.57 -1.52
C TYR A 2 10.89 -4.74 -1.32
N LYS A 3 11.01 -5.43 -0.18
CA LYS A 3 10.11 -6.50 0.25
C LYS A 3 9.84 -6.32 1.73
N ARG A 4 8.59 -6.49 2.15
CA ARG A 4 8.18 -6.48 3.55
C ARG A 4 7.35 -7.71 3.84
N GLN A 5 7.43 -8.18 5.06
CA GLN A 5 6.65 -9.31 5.56
C GLN A 5 6.11 -9.03 6.95
N ALA A 6 4.99 -9.66 7.25
CA ALA A 6 4.38 -9.71 8.58
C ALA A 6 3.85 -11.13 8.83
N VAL A 7 3.69 -11.48 10.10
CA VAL A 7 3.19 -12.79 10.52
C VAL A 7 2.00 -12.55 11.47
N ASP A 8 0.90 -13.25 11.24
CA ASP A 8 -0.26 -13.20 12.13
C ASP A 8 -0.11 -14.12 13.35
N SER A 9 -1.06 -14.04 14.30
CA SER A 9 -1.06 -14.83 15.52
C SER A 9 -1.17 -16.36 15.29
N SER A 10 -1.61 -16.78 14.11
CA SER A 10 -1.69 -18.18 13.67
C SER A 10 -0.42 -18.65 12.95
N GLY A 11 0.58 -17.77 12.79
CA GLY A 11 1.83 -18.06 12.09
C GLY A 11 1.72 -17.97 10.57
N ASN A 12 0.61 -17.48 10.00
CA ASN A 12 0.54 -17.23 8.57
C ASN A 12 1.44 -16.05 8.20
N ILE A 13 2.09 -16.19 7.05
CA ILE A 13 3.07 -15.22 6.56
C ILE A 13 2.43 -14.40 5.43
N TYR A 14 2.53 -13.09 5.56
CA TYR A 14 2.09 -12.17 4.53
C TYR A 14 3.30 -11.39 4.01
N ALA A 15 3.39 -11.21 2.71
CA ALA A 15 4.47 -10.48 2.08
C ALA A 15 3.96 -9.55 0.99
N THR A 16 4.53 -8.36 0.90
CA THR A 16 4.32 -7.42 -0.19
C THR A 16 5.63 -7.01 -0.82
N GLY A 17 5.57 -6.60 -2.04
CA GLY A 17 6.71 -6.14 -2.83
C GLY A 17 6.30 -5.96 -4.27
N ASN A 18 7.29 -5.93 -5.14
CA ASN A 18 7.05 -5.80 -6.58
C ASN A 18 7.80 -6.88 -7.36
N PHE A 19 7.26 -7.23 -8.51
CA PHE A 19 7.86 -8.19 -9.43
C PHE A 19 7.71 -7.72 -10.87
N ASN A 20 8.53 -8.29 -11.75
CA ASN A 20 8.53 -8.06 -13.19
C ASN A 20 8.74 -9.41 -13.89
N GLY A 21 8.18 -9.58 -15.08
CA GLY A 21 8.28 -10.81 -15.85
C GLY A 21 7.44 -11.94 -15.29
N THR A 22 7.97 -13.16 -15.34
CA THR A 22 7.27 -14.36 -14.91
C THR A 22 7.71 -14.80 -13.52
N VAL A 23 6.76 -14.99 -12.61
CA VAL A 23 6.99 -15.47 -11.24
C VAL A 23 5.97 -16.54 -10.87
N ASN A 24 6.34 -17.46 -9.99
CA ASN A 24 5.45 -18.42 -9.36
C ASN A 24 5.58 -18.32 -7.85
N PHE A 25 4.53 -17.88 -7.17
CA PHE A 25 4.45 -17.82 -5.70
C PHE A 25 3.89 -19.10 -5.07
N GLY A 26 3.63 -20.14 -5.89
CA GLY A 26 3.04 -21.41 -5.44
C GLY A 26 1.63 -21.66 -5.99
N GLY A 27 0.94 -20.64 -6.49
CA GLY A 27 -0.42 -20.73 -7.04
C GLY A 27 -0.49 -20.78 -8.56
N GLY A 28 0.63 -20.95 -9.24
CA GLY A 28 0.75 -20.93 -10.70
C GLY A 28 1.63 -19.78 -11.21
N LEU A 29 1.84 -19.76 -12.51
CA LEU A 29 2.65 -18.72 -13.16
C LEU A 29 1.85 -17.42 -13.30
N LEU A 30 2.45 -16.33 -12.84
CA LEU A 30 2.02 -14.96 -13.11
C LEU A 30 3.00 -14.36 -14.11
N ASN A 31 2.49 -13.83 -15.21
CA ASN A 31 3.30 -13.18 -16.23
C ASN A 31 2.89 -11.72 -16.38
N ARG A 32 3.86 -10.82 -16.28
CA ARG A 32 3.65 -9.37 -16.36
C ARG A 32 4.69 -8.73 -17.27
N SER A 33 4.26 -7.77 -18.08
CA SER A 33 5.13 -7.02 -18.97
C SER A 33 5.78 -5.80 -18.28
N GLY A 34 5.21 -5.35 -17.17
CA GLY A 34 5.70 -4.24 -16.34
C GLY A 34 5.98 -4.65 -14.92
N GLN A 35 6.21 -3.68 -14.05
CA GLN A 35 6.42 -3.89 -12.63
C GLN A 35 5.09 -3.83 -11.89
N ASP A 36 4.65 -4.96 -11.36
CA ASP A 36 3.43 -5.08 -10.56
C ASP A 36 3.77 -5.21 -9.06
N ILE A 37 2.84 -4.76 -8.22
CA ILE A 37 2.85 -5.03 -6.79
C ILE A 37 2.21 -6.40 -6.56
N TYR A 38 2.69 -7.13 -5.56
CA TYR A 38 2.01 -8.32 -5.04
C TYR A 38 1.72 -8.20 -3.54
N LEU A 39 0.65 -8.83 -3.12
CA LEU A 39 0.34 -9.16 -1.74
C LEU A 39 0.10 -10.67 -1.68
N LEU A 40 0.98 -11.38 -0.97
CA LEU A 40 1.03 -12.84 -0.88
C LEU A 40 0.66 -13.30 0.52
N LYS A 41 -0.10 -14.38 0.65
CA LYS A 41 -0.28 -15.13 1.89
C LYS A 41 0.22 -16.56 1.73
N LEU A 42 1.03 -16.98 2.68
CA LEU A 42 1.41 -18.38 2.93
C LEU A 42 0.90 -18.78 4.31
N ASP A 43 0.64 -20.06 4.52
CA ASP A 43 0.42 -20.56 5.89
C ASP A 43 1.73 -20.70 6.68
N SER A 44 1.64 -21.12 7.93
CA SER A 44 2.78 -21.33 8.83
C SER A 44 3.77 -22.41 8.35
N ASN A 45 3.38 -23.25 7.40
CA ASN A 45 4.23 -24.26 6.75
C ASN A 45 4.77 -23.80 5.41
N PHE A 46 4.69 -22.50 5.08
CA PHE A 46 5.05 -21.92 3.78
C PHE A 46 4.22 -22.44 2.60
N THR A 47 3.02 -23.01 2.84
CA THR A 47 2.12 -23.43 1.78
C THR A 47 1.35 -22.23 1.24
N PHE A 48 1.32 -22.10 -0.09
CA PHE A 48 0.59 -21.04 -0.79
C PHE A 48 -0.90 -21.04 -0.41
N GLN A 49 -1.43 -19.87 -0.06
CA GLN A 49 -2.85 -19.65 0.21
C GLN A 49 -3.46 -18.80 -0.90
N TRP A 50 -2.96 -17.61 -1.11
CA TRP A 50 -3.40 -16.71 -2.17
C TRP A 50 -2.34 -15.66 -2.50
N VAL A 51 -2.47 -15.06 -3.68
CA VAL A 51 -1.73 -13.86 -4.09
C VAL A 51 -2.68 -12.90 -4.78
N LYS A 52 -2.57 -11.62 -4.44
CA LYS A 52 -3.20 -10.50 -5.15
C LYS A 52 -2.12 -9.73 -5.88
N THR A 53 -2.42 -9.29 -7.10
CA THR A 53 -1.52 -8.46 -7.90
C THR A 53 -2.20 -7.17 -8.27
N PHE A 54 -1.44 -6.08 -8.24
CA PHE A 54 -1.92 -4.74 -8.55
C PHE A 54 -1.07 -4.21 -9.69
N SER A 55 -1.71 -4.05 -10.83
CA SER A 55 -1.03 -3.71 -12.09
C SER A 55 -1.08 -2.22 -12.35
N ASP A 56 0.07 -1.65 -12.72
CA ASP A 56 0.13 -0.35 -13.33
C ASP A 56 -0.55 -0.38 -14.72
N THR A 57 -1.42 0.59 -15.01
CA THR A 57 -2.15 0.63 -16.27
C THR A 57 -1.33 1.12 -17.44
N ASN A 58 -0.30 1.90 -17.20
CA ASN A 58 0.48 2.56 -18.26
C ASN A 58 1.88 1.99 -18.46
N GLN A 59 2.39 1.18 -17.56
CA GLN A 59 3.74 0.56 -17.62
C GLN A 59 4.88 1.59 -17.84
N GLN A 60 4.68 2.85 -17.47
CA GLN A 60 5.64 3.92 -17.68
C GLN A 60 6.40 4.29 -16.41
N SER A 61 7.58 4.64 -16.55
CA SER A 61 8.67 5.25 -15.79
C SER A 61 8.69 5.26 -14.26
N ASP A 62 7.57 5.30 -13.53
CA ASP A 62 7.56 5.27 -12.06
C ASP A 62 6.85 4.03 -11.53
N PRO A 63 7.64 3.03 -11.10
CA PRO A 63 7.10 1.74 -10.72
C PRO A 63 6.28 1.83 -9.43
N ALA A 64 5.09 1.24 -9.45
CA ALA A 64 4.34 0.97 -8.25
C ALA A 64 5.14 0.05 -7.30
N MET A 65 5.23 0.39 -6.02
CA MET A 65 6.03 -0.33 -5.03
C MET A 65 5.22 -0.67 -3.79
N GLY A 66 5.24 -1.95 -3.38
CA GLY A 66 4.77 -2.39 -2.07
C GLY A 66 5.93 -2.30 -1.07
N THR A 67 5.85 -1.38 -0.11
CA THR A 67 6.96 -1.08 0.80
C THR A 67 6.64 -1.28 2.27
N ALA A 68 5.36 -1.42 2.63
CA ALA A 68 4.92 -1.54 4.01
C ALA A 68 3.79 -2.56 4.16
N ILE A 69 3.76 -3.27 5.29
CA ILE A 69 2.72 -4.27 5.61
C ILE A 69 2.56 -4.38 7.13
N ALA A 70 1.30 -4.47 7.58
CA ALA A 70 0.93 -4.79 8.96
C ALA A 70 -0.32 -5.67 8.99
N ILE A 71 -0.56 -6.36 10.12
CA ILE A 71 -1.70 -7.25 10.31
C ILE A 71 -2.34 -6.89 11.66
N ASP A 72 -3.67 -6.75 11.70
CA ASP A 72 -4.41 -6.56 12.95
C ASP A 72 -4.74 -7.90 13.64
N GLU A 73 -5.32 -7.81 14.84
CA GLU A 73 -5.69 -8.97 15.67
C GLU A 73 -6.79 -9.82 15.01
N ASP A 74 -7.61 -9.23 14.15
CA ASP A 74 -8.65 -9.92 13.38
C ASP A 74 -8.09 -10.63 12.11
N GLY A 75 -6.79 -10.47 11.84
CA GLY A 75 -6.13 -11.03 10.66
C GLY A 75 -6.33 -10.22 9.39
N ASN A 76 -6.83 -8.97 9.48
CA ASN A 76 -6.86 -8.10 8.33
C ASN A 76 -5.44 -7.59 8.02
N VAL A 77 -5.13 -7.51 6.74
CA VAL A 77 -3.82 -7.13 6.24
C VAL A 77 -3.86 -5.74 5.65
N TYR A 78 -2.94 -4.91 6.08
CA TYR A 78 -2.73 -3.56 5.58
C TYR A 78 -1.43 -3.53 4.79
N SER A 79 -1.51 -3.16 3.52
CA SER A 79 -0.35 -3.00 2.66
C SER A 79 -0.30 -1.60 2.09
N GLY A 80 0.88 -1.05 1.95
CA GLY A 80 1.06 0.31 1.46
C GLY A 80 2.37 0.50 0.70
N GLY A 81 2.44 1.63 0.00
CA GLY A 81 3.62 1.97 -0.79
C GLY A 81 3.42 3.23 -1.60
N GLY A 82 4.17 3.35 -2.69
CA GLY A 82 4.06 4.45 -3.65
C GLY A 82 3.53 3.95 -4.99
N ILE A 83 2.76 4.80 -5.67
CA ILE A 83 2.28 4.58 -7.03
C ILE A 83 2.53 5.83 -7.87
N GLY A 84 3.21 5.67 -9.00
CA GLY A 84 3.49 6.76 -9.96
C GLY A 84 2.35 7.00 -10.95
N ASP A 85 1.51 6.02 -11.15
CA ASP A 85 0.39 6.04 -12.08
C ASP A 85 -0.82 5.28 -11.50
N THR A 86 -1.90 5.21 -12.26
CA THR A 86 -3.10 4.50 -11.85
C THR A 86 -2.84 2.99 -11.76
N ILE A 87 -3.09 2.41 -10.59
CA ILE A 87 -3.05 0.96 -10.41
C ILE A 87 -4.47 0.36 -10.40
N ARG A 88 -4.57 -0.87 -10.91
CA ARG A 88 -5.83 -1.65 -10.89
C ARG A 88 -5.79 -2.73 -9.82
N ILE A 89 -6.89 -2.83 -9.09
CA ILE A 89 -7.14 -3.86 -8.07
C ILE A 89 -8.48 -4.51 -8.44
N GLY A 90 -8.46 -5.53 -9.27
CA GLY A 90 -9.68 -6.04 -9.89
C GLY A 90 -10.36 -4.96 -10.75
N ASP A 91 -11.62 -4.63 -10.43
CA ASP A 91 -12.40 -3.59 -11.13
C ASP A 91 -12.16 -2.18 -10.57
N LEU A 92 -11.48 -2.07 -9.43
CA LEU A 92 -11.15 -0.78 -8.82
C LEU A 92 -9.89 -0.20 -9.46
N SER A 93 -9.93 1.10 -9.76
CA SER A 93 -8.76 1.90 -10.15
C SER A 93 -8.41 2.86 -9.04
N LEU A 94 -7.15 2.86 -8.62
CA LEU A 94 -6.60 3.87 -7.73
C LEU A 94 -5.80 4.87 -8.54
N ASP A 95 -6.20 6.13 -8.43
CA ASP A 95 -5.49 7.23 -9.08
C ASP A 95 -4.13 7.46 -8.41
N GLY A 96 -3.07 7.27 -9.17
CA GLY A 96 -1.68 7.51 -8.80
C GLY A 96 -1.09 8.76 -9.43
N ALA A 97 -1.89 9.56 -10.15
CA ALA A 97 -1.41 10.75 -10.82
C ALA A 97 -0.61 11.66 -9.87
N ASN A 98 0.56 12.10 -10.31
CA ASN A 98 1.53 12.87 -9.54
C ASN A 98 2.15 12.12 -8.35
N ASN A 99 2.40 10.83 -8.50
CA ASN A 99 3.08 10.03 -7.48
C ASN A 99 2.41 10.08 -6.10
N ARG A 100 1.57 9.12 -5.81
CA ARG A 100 0.80 9.04 -4.57
C ARG A 100 1.24 7.89 -3.68
N VAL A 101 1.00 8.05 -2.41
CA VAL A 101 1.01 6.95 -1.44
C VAL A 101 -0.33 6.23 -1.50
N TYR A 102 -0.33 4.92 -1.40
CA TYR A 102 -1.54 4.11 -1.26
C TYR A 102 -1.53 3.29 0.03
N ILE A 103 -2.72 3.00 0.54
CA ILE A 103 -2.97 1.98 1.57
C ILE A 103 -4.15 1.13 1.12
N LEU A 104 -4.01 -0.18 1.27
CA LEU A 104 -5.06 -1.17 1.03
C LEU A 104 -5.29 -1.97 2.30
N LYS A 105 -6.55 -2.17 2.68
CA LYS A 105 -6.95 -3.14 3.69
C LYS A 105 -7.63 -4.32 3.01
N HIS A 106 -7.13 -5.52 3.28
CA HIS A 106 -7.75 -6.78 2.89
C HIS A 106 -8.14 -7.59 4.11
N ASP A 107 -9.16 -8.42 4.00
CA ASP A 107 -9.43 -9.44 5.01
C ASP A 107 -8.42 -10.60 4.92
N SER A 108 -8.49 -11.54 5.85
CA SER A 108 -7.60 -12.71 5.90
C SER A 108 -7.74 -13.65 4.69
N SER A 109 -8.81 -13.53 3.91
CA SER A 109 -9.08 -14.27 2.66
C SER A 109 -8.59 -13.53 1.43
N GLY A 110 -8.08 -12.30 1.60
CA GLY A 110 -7.58 -11.46 0.51
C GLY A 110 -8.66 -10.68 -0.23
N ASN A 111 -9.85 -10.50 0.34
CA ASN A 111 -10.86 -9.59 -0.20
C ASN A 111 -10.53 -8.16 0.20
N LEU A 112 -10.55 -7.24 -0.77
CA LEU A 112 -10.32 -5.82 -0.49
C LEU A 112 -11.50 -5.27 0.33
N LEU A 113 -11.20 -4.67 1.49
CA LEU A 113 -12.18 -4.03 2.35
C LEU A 113 -12.26 -2.52 2.09
N TRP A 114 -11.12 -1.86 2.00
CA TRP A 114 -11.02 -0.46 1.60
C TRP A 114 -9.65 -0.12 1.02
N SER A 115 -9.59 1.00 0.32
CA SER A 115 -8.37 1.57 -0.25
C SER A 115 -8.34 3.08 -0.05
N LYS A 116 -7.15 3.64 0.08
CA LYS A 116 -6.89 5.08 0.17
C LYS A 116 -5.65 5.45 -0.62
N THR A 117 -5.68 6.65 -1.20
CA THR A 117 -4.51 7.32 -1.76
C THR A 117 -4.39 8.71 -1.18
N PHE A 118 -3.18 9.18 -0.98
CA PHE A 118 -2.88 10.53 -0.50
C PHE A 118 -1.51 10.98 -1.00
N GLY A 119 -1.24 12.28 -0.90
CA GLY A 119 -0.06 12.89 -1.50
C GLY A 119 -0.35 13.46 -2.89
N GLY A 120 0.65 13.58 -3.73
CA GLY A 120 0.51 14.07 -5.10
C GLY A 120 0.61 15.59 -5.20
N GLY A 121 1.82 16.14 -5.03
CA GLY A 121 2.07 17.58 -5.19
C GLY A 121 2.45 17.98 -6.60
N THR A 122 3.42 17.31 -7.16
CA THR A 122 3.97 17.60 -8.50
C THR A 122 4.19 16.30 -9.26
N ALA A 123 4.26 16.37 -10.59
CA ALA A 123 4.48 15.21 -11.46
C ALA A 123 5.85 14.50 -11.22
N ASP A 124 6.82 15.23 -10.67
CA ASP A 124 8.16 14.71 -10.37
C ASP A 124 8.30 14.25 -8.89
N ALA A 125 7.22 14.26 -8.13
CA ALA A 125 7.24 13.84 -6.73
C ALA A 125 7.52 12.34 -6.59
N SER A 126 8.23 11.95 -5.54
CA SER A 126 8.52 10.56 -5.19
C SER A 126 7.89 10.21 -3.86
N ASP A 127 6.57 10.35 -3.77
CA ASP A 127 5.84 10.04 -2.53
C ASP A 127 5.94 8.55 -2.19
N LYS A 128 6.36 8.23 -0.97
CA LYS A 128 6.57 6.84 -0.54
C LYS A 128 6.11 6.63 0.89
N MET A 129 5.31 5.60 1.09
CA MET A 129 5.18 5.01 2.42
C MET A 129 6.40 4.15 2.70
N GLN A 130 6.99 4.28 3.87
CA GLN A 130 8.14 3.49 4.28
C GLN A 130 7.77 2.44 5.31
N ASP A 131 6.82 2.76 6.18
CA ASP A 131 6.41 1.83 7.23
C ASP A 131 4.95 2.03 7.64
N ILE A 132 4.37 0.96 8.23
CA ILE A 132 3.04 0.90 8.78
C ILE A 132 3.06 0.03 10.02
N ALA A 133 2.46 0.52 11.10
CA ALA A 133 2.26 -0.22 12.34
C ALA A 133 0.82 -0.06 12.81
N ILE A 134 0.40 -0.94 13.72
CA ILE A 134 -0.92 -0.87 14.36
C ILE A 134 -0.71 -0.65 15.84
N ASP A 135 -1.34 0.39 16.41
CA ASP A 135 -1.29 0.65 17.83
C ASP A 135 -2.27 -0.26 18.61
N SER A 136 -2.14 -0.26 19.95
CA SER A 136 -3.00 -1.07 20.82
C SER A 136 -4.49 -0.70 20.80
N ASN A 137 -4.86 0.41 20.17
CA ASN A 137 -6.24 0.84 19.99
C ASN A 137 -6.78 0.53 18.57
N GLY A 138 -5.98 -0.17 17.75
CA GLY A 138 -6.34 -0.53 16.39
C GLY A 138 -6.17 0.57 15.37
N PHE A 139 -5.45 1.66 15.68
CA PHE A 139 -5.13 2.67 14.68
C PHE A 139 -3.88 2.29 13.88
N LEU A 140 -3.89 2.63 12.60
CA LEU A 140 -2.70 2.54 11.77
C LEU A 140 -1.82 3.78 11.99
N ILE A 141 -0.57 3.55 12.30
CA ILE A 141 0.48 4.58 12.31
C ILE A 141 1.31 4.36 11.06
N THR A 142 1.29 5.32 10.17
CA THR A 142 2.00 5.25 8.89
C THR A 142 3.03 6.34 8.79
N ALA A 143 4.17 6.04 8.16
CA ALA A 143 5.26 6.98 8.00
C ALA A 143 5.85 6.89 6.59
N GLY A 144 6.41 8.00 6.11
CA GLY A 144 7.01 8.02 4.78
C GLY A 144 7.61 9.37 4.41
N GLN A 145 7.79 9.56 3.12
CA GLN A 145 8.29 10.78 2.51
C GLN A 145 7.30 11.29 1.47
N ILE A 146 7.17 12.59 1.40
CA ILE A 146 6.38 13.31 0.41
C ILE A 146 7.25 14.43 -0.18
N GLN A 147 7.16 14.61 -1.47
CA GLN A 147 7.83 15.65 -2.23
C GLN A 147 6.84 16.70 -2.73
N GLY A 148 7.07 17.96 -2.38
CA GLY A 148 6.21 19.08 -2.79
C GLY A 148 4.96 19.27 -1.95
N PRO A 149 4.05 20.19 -2.35
CA PRO A 149 2.84 20.49 -1.60
C PRO A 149 1.89 19.28 -1.64
N ALA A 150 1.76 18.60 -0.54
CA ALA A 150 0.91 17.43 -0.42
C ALA A 150 -0.42 17.75 0.25
N SER A 151 -1.49 17.15 -0.24
CA SER A 151 -2.80 17.18 0.39
C SER A 151 -3.10 15.81 1.01
N PHE A 152 -3.22 15.76 2.32
CA PHE A 152 -3.78 14.62 3.02
C PHE A 152 -5.29 14.80 3.10
N VAL A 153 -6.00 14.45 2.02
CA VAL A 153 -7.46 14.52 2.01
C VAL A 153 -8.01 13.16 2.38
N SER A 154 -8.58 13.07 3.56
CA SER A 154 -9.47 11.96 3.91
C SER A 154 -10.82 12.22 3.27
N VAL A 155 -11.26 11.37 2.35
CA VAL A 155 -12.64 11.42 1.85
C VAL A 155 -13.56 11.04 3.01
N GLY A 156 -14.26 12.05 3.56
CA GLY A 156 -15.20 11.87 4.66
C GLY A 156 -14.81 12.51 6.00
N ALA A 157 -13.62 13.11 6.13
CA ALA A 157 -13.31 13.98 7.26
C ALA A 157 -13.46 15.44 6.86
N SER A 158 -14.10 16.23 7.69
CA SER A 158 -14.03 17.67 7.61
C SER A 158 -12.61 18.10 8.00
N GLU A 159 -11.85 18.54 7.01
CA GLU A 159 -10.51 19.10 7.10
C GLU A 159 -9.35 18.07 7.23
N GLY A 160 -8.64 17.85 6.12
CA GLY A 160 -7.34 17.19 6.11
C GLY A 160 -6.30 18.09 6.79
N GLN A 161 -5.60 17.58 7.78
CA GLN A 161 -4.43 18.28 8.29
C GLN A 161 -3.33 18.24 7.24
N SER A 162 -3.02 19.41 6.68
CA SER A 162 -1.81 19.63 5.89
C SER A 162 -0.64 19.78 6.85
N ILE A 163 0.31 18.86 6.82
CA ILE A 163 1.58 19.08 7.49
C ILE A 163 2.46 19.91 6.56
N GLY A 164 2.41 21.22 6.71
CA GLY A 164 3.39 22.18 6.21
C GLY A 164 3.47 22.37 4.69
N GLY A 165 3.20 23.56 4.23
CA GLY A 165 3.49 23.98 2.86
C GLY A 165 4.94 24.46 2.74
N VAL A 166 5.81 23.66 2.16
CA VAL A 166 7.16 24.04 1.77
C VAL A 166 7.56 23.26 0.50
N THR A 167 8.58 23.70 -0.18
CA THR A 167 8.97 23.27 -1.53
C THR A 167 9.95 22.08 -1.54
N ASP A 168 10.21 21.47 -0.39
CA ASP A 168 11.25 20.45 -0.21
C ASP A 168 10.69 19.10 0.24
N ASP A 169 11.53 18.08 0.32
CA ASP A 169 11.17 16.73 0.75
C ASP A 169 10.75 16.68 2.24
N TYR A 170 9.63 16.05 2.54
CA TYR A 170 9.16 15.89 3.93
C TYR A 170 9.07 14.45 4.36
N SER A 171 9.41 14.21 5.61
CA SER A 171 8.94 13.04 6.34
C SER A 171 7.58 13.35 6.97
N TRP A 172 6.68 12.38 6.94
CA TRP A 172 5.35 12.48 7.51
C TRP A 172 5.05 11.28 8.41
N VAL A 173 4.20 11.49 9.39
CA VAL A 173 3.59 10.44 10.21
C VAL A 173 2.10 10.74 10.30
N LEU A 174 1.27 9.74 10.01
CA LEU A 174 -0.19 9.85 10.09
C LEU A 174 -0.75 8.78 10.99
N LYS A 175 -1.80 9.15 11.71
CA LYS A 175 -2.66 8.23 12.45
C LYS A 175 -3.98 8.08 11.67
N ILE A 176 -4.36 6.84 11.39
CA ILE A 176 -5.48 6.49 10.52
C ILE A 176 -6.36 5.48 11.23
N LYS A 177 -7.68 5.67 11.20
CA LYS A 177 -8.64 4.70 11.71
C LYS A 177 -8.63 3.43 10.86
N SER A 178 -8.38 2.29 11.47
CA SER A 178 -8.22 1.02 10.74
C SER A 178 -9.52 0.48 10.15
N ASP A 179 -10.67 0.87 10.66
CA ASP A 179 -12.00 0.48 10.17
C ASP A 179 -12.42 1.23 8.90
N THR A 180 -12.11 2.53 8.83
CA THR A 180 -12.58 3.42 7.75
C THR A 180 -11.46 3.93 6.83
N GLY A 181 -10.20 3.86 7.26
CA GLY A 181 -9.07 4.50 6.58
C GLY A 181 -9.11 6.03 6.64
N LEU A 182 -9.85 6.62 7.59
CA LEU A 182 -9.88 8.07 7.81
C LEU A 182 -8.71 8.50 8.71
N ILE A 183 -8.13 9.65 8.43
CA ILE A 183 -7.12 10.28 9.28
C ILE A 183 -7.80 10.71 10.58
N ASP A 184 -7.16 10.43 11.72
CA ASP A 184 -7.67 10.77 13.04
C ASP A 184 -7.23 12.19 13.43
#